data_fadca849dab48d0c51f4f12f4f33e0ad
#
_entry.id   fadca849dab48d0c51f4f12f4f33e0ad
#
_cell.length_a   1.000
_cell.length_b   1.000
_cell.length_c   1.000
_cell.angle_alpha   90.00
_cell.angle_beta   90.00
_cell.angle_gamma   90.00
#
_symmetry.space_group_name_H-M   'P 1'
#
loop_
_entity.id
_entity.type
_entity.pdbx_description
1 polymer ?
#
loop_
_entity_poly.entity_id
_entity_poly.type
_entity_poly.pdbx_seq_one_letter_code
_entity_poly.pdbx_strand_id
1 'polypeptide(L)'
;MKKFLPLIVAMMLAFAASAQSSQPYSQWYGANKTYDEYTPHSEVTVRAPINCDVIVIIRHNNKDGRVAGHRYIRRGSTGTIQLANGTYQVFFYYGTDWSSQVNMGDGIRGGFTRNVQYPKDNPEILNNDILTYKLTLQRNGNFNTKPSNKNEVF
;
A
#
# COMPACT_ATOMS: atom_id res chain seq x y z
N MET A 1 -5.39 -66.54 -13.99
CA MET A 1 -5.86 -65.20 -14.39
C MET A 1 -5.34 -64.18 -13.35
N LYS A 2 -4.35 -63.40 -13.72
CA LYS A 2 -3.83 -62.34 -12.86
C LYS A 2 -4.73 -61.14 -13.03
N LYS A 3 -5.48 -60.78 -12.00
CA LYS A 3 -6.27 -59.54 -11.98
C LYS A 3 -5.30 -58.42 -11.68
N PHE A 4 -5.02 -57.61 -12.72
CA PHE A 4 -4.36 -56.33 -12.52
C PHE A 4 -5.37 -55.37 -11.87
N LEU A 5 -5.12 -55.03 -10.65
CA LEU A 5 -5.78 -53.95 -9.95
C LEU A 5 -5.12 -52.65 -10.44
N PRO A 6 -5.82 -51.74 -11.11
CA PRO A 6 -5.23 -50.47 -11.45
C PRO A 6 -5.08 -49.69 -10.13
N LEU A 7 -3.84 -49.49 -9.75
CA LEU A 7 -3.49 -48.56 -8.70
C LEU A 7 -3.83 -47.16 -9.21
N ILE A 8 -5.02 -46.67 -8.89
CA ILE A 8 -5.35 -45.27 -9.08
C ILE A 8 -4.51 -44.52 -8.07
N VAL A 9 -3.34 -44.10 -8.50
CA VAL A 9 -2.60 -43.06 -7.83
C VAL A 9 -3.47 -41.80 -7.99
N ALA A 10 -4.29 -41.56 -7.00
CA ALA A 10 -4.90 -40.24 -6.83
C ALA A 10 -3.76 -39.28 -6.56
N MET A 11 -3.27 -38.68 -7.64
CA MET A 11 -2.39 -37.56 -7.62
C MET A 11 -3.23 -36.42 -7.03
N MET A 12 -3.25 -36.31 -5.71
CA MET A 12 -3.68 -35.10 -5.04
C MET A 12 -2.70 -34.01 -5.47
N LEU A 13 -3.04 -33.36 -6.57
CA LEU A 13 -2.57 -32.03 -6.83
C LEU A 13 -3.07 -31.19 -5.66
N ALA A 14 -2.25 -31.14 -4.62
CA ALA A 14 -2.33 -30.05 -3.67
C ALA A 14 -2.09 -28.78 -4.51
N PHE A 15 -3.18 -28.24 -5.04
CA PHE A 15 -3.17 -26.83 -5.35
C PHE A 15 -2.85 -26.16 -4.01
N ALA A 16 -1.59 -25.90 -3.79
CA ALA A 16 -1.22 -24.79 -2.95
C ALA A 16 -1.91 -23.61 -3.62
N ALA A 17 -3.14 -23.35 -3.20
CA ALA A 17 -3.70 -22.05 -3.35
C ALA A 17 -2.69 -21.16 -2.64
N SER A 18 -1.71 -20.67 -3.40
CA SER A 18 -1.05 -19.46 -3.02
C SER A 18 -2.25 -18.54 -2.83
N ALA A 19 -2.61 -18.31 -1.60
CA ALA A 19 -3.43 -17.19 -1.26
C ALA A 19 -2.66 -16.01 -1.82
N GLN A 20 -2.93 -15.69 -3.09
CA GLN A 20 -2.74 -14.36 -3.58
C GLN A 20 -3.50 -13.55 -2.56
N SER A 21 -2.79 -12.98 -1.62
CA SER A 21 -3.35 -11.92 -0.82
C SER A 21 -3.76 -10.89 -1.87
N SER A 22 -5.00 -11.01 -2.34
CA SER A 22 -5.66 -9.96 -3.08
C SER A 22 -5.34 -8.72 -2.28
N GLN A 23 -4.66 -7.76 -2.90
CA GLN A 23 -4.26 -6.56 -2.18
C GLN A 23 -5.55 -5.96 -1.66
N PRO A 24 -5.87 -6.12 -0.37
CA PRO A 24 -7.26 -6.00 0.08
C PRO A 24 -7.77 -4.56 0.07
N TYR A 25 -6.87 -3.61 -0.19
CA TYR A 25 -7.19 -2.19 -0.25
C TYR A 25 -7.29 -1.64 -1.69
N SER A 26 -6.94 -2.41 -2.72
CA SER A 26 -6.81 -1.92 -4.12
C SER A 26 -8.08 -1.29 -4.69
N GLN A 27 -9.21 -1.54 -4.07
CA GLN A 27 -10.50 -0.97 -4.47
C GLN A 27 -10.87 0.34 -3.75
N TRP A 28 -10.10 0.77 -2.75
CA TRP A 28 -10.45 1.95 -1.95
C TRP A 28 -10.58 3.21 -2.79
N TYR A 29 -9.65 3.42 -3.71
CA TYR A 29 -9.57 4.64 -4.50
C TYR A 29 -9.47 4.38 -6.02
N GLY A 30 -9.71 3.15 -6.44
CA GLY A 30 -9.56 2.75 -7.84
C GLY A 30 -8.12 2.61 -8.30
N ALA A 31 -7.92 2.56 -9.59
CA ALA A 31 -6.59 2.42 -10.19
C ALA A 31 -5.82 3.74 -10.17
N ASN A 32 -4.52 3.65 -9.92
CA ASN A 32 -3.63 4.80 -10.09
C ASN A 32 -3.52 5.18 -11.57
N LYS A 33 -3.30 6.47 -11.81
CA LYS A 33 -2.94 6.95 -13.15
C LYS A 33 -1.55 6.44 -13.51
N THR A 34 -1.35 6.17 -14.77
CA THR A 34 -0.05 5.84 -15.36
C THR A 34 0.29 6.87 -16.41
N TYR A 35 1.57 7.14 -16.59
CA TYR A 35 2.09 8.11 -17.53
C TYR A 35 3.08 7.41 -18.46
N ASP A 36 3.09 7.78 -19.72
CA ASP A 36 4.11 7.36 -20.67
C ASP A 36 5.40 8.19 -20.47
N GLU A 37 6.48 7.73 -21.09
CA GLU A 37 7.79 8.37 -20.97
C GLU A 37 7.85 9.80 -21.53
N TYR A 38 6.90 10.16 -22.38
CA TYR A 38 6.84 11.49 -23.03
C TYR A 38 5.99 12.49 -22.25
N THR A 39 5.15 12.01 -21.34
CA THR A 39 4.31 12.88 -20.53
C THR A 39 5.06 13.30 -19.26
N PRO A 40 5.27 14.62 -19.04
CA PRO A 40 5.91 15.08 -17.82
C PRO A 40 5.16 14.62 -16.58
N HIS A 41 5.83 13.91 -15.70
CA HIS A 41 5.26 13.40 -14.46
C HIS A 41 6.32 13.27 -13.37
N SER A 42 5.87 13.07 -12.16
CA SER A 42 6.71 12.81 -11.00
C SER A 42 6.42 11.43 -10.44
N GLU A 43 7.30 10.94 -9.60
CA GLU A 43 7.17 9.63 -8.96
C GLU A 43 7.41 9.72 -7.46
N VAL A 44 6.64 8.96 -6.70
CA VAL A 44 6.90 8.72 -5.29
C VAL A 44 7.25 7.25 -5.13
N THR A 45 8.48 6.99 -4.69
CA THR A 45 8.98 5.64 -4.42
C THR A 45 9.09 5.43 -2.92
N VAL A 46 8.52 4.35 -2.43
CA VAL A 46 8.51 4.03 -1.00
C VAL A 46 9.02 2.62 -0.79
N ARG A 47 10.00 2.48 0.10
CA ARG A 47 10.46 1.20 0.61
C ARG A 47 9.86 0.96 1.99
N ALA A 48 9.06 -0.09 2.11
CA ALA A 48 8.45 -0.49 3.38
C ALA A 48 9.50 -1.07 4.35
N PRO A 49 9.30 -0.92 5.66
CA PRO A 49 10.14 -1.59 6.66
C PRO A 49 10.10 -3.11 6.50
N ILE A 50 11.10 -3.80 7.03
CA ILE A 50 11.17 -5.27 6.97
C ILE A 50 10.16 -5.99 7.86
N ASN A 51 9.53 -5.29 8.79
CA ASN A 51 8.69 -5.85 9.85
C ASN A 51 7.22 -5.46 9.78
N CYS A 52 6.82 -4.57 8.88
CA CYS A 52 5.41 -4.26 8.66
C CYS A 52 5.11 -3.87 7.21
N ASP A 53 3.87 -4.13 6.81
CA ASP A 53 3.32 -3.66 5.55
C ASP A 53 2.89 -2.20 5.69
N VAL A 54 2.89 -1.47 4.58
CA VAL A 54 2.55 -0.04 4.55
C VAL A 54 1.56 0.21 3.42
N ILE A 55 0.55 1.01 3.69
CA ILE A 55 -0.26 1.64 2.65
C ILE A 55 0.16 3.09 2.54
N VAL A 56 0.59 3.47 1.35
CA VAL A 56 0.90 4.86 1.01
C VAL A 56 -0.33 5.48 0.39
N ILE A 57 -0.72 6.65 0.90
CA ILE A 57 -1.82 7.43 0.37
C ILE A 57 -1.30 8.83 0.09
N ILE A 58 -1.44 9.27 -1.16
CA ILE A 58 -0.97 10.58 -1.61
C ILE A 58 -2.19 11.41 -1.95
N ARG A 59 -2.31 12.56 -1.30
CA ARG A 59 -3.41 13.50 -1.54
C ARG A 59 -2.90 14.79 -2.14
N HIS A 60 -3.70 15.39 -3.00
CA HIS A 60 -3.46 16.76 -3.44
C HIS A 60 -3.48 17.69 -2.24
N ASN A 61 -2.45 18.53 -2.13
CA ASN A 61 -2.37 19.55 -1.08
C ASN A 61 -3.15 20.81 -1.50
N ASN A 62 -4.46 20.66 -1.63
CA ASN A 62 -5.40 21.73 -1.98
C ASN A 62 -6.70 21.55 -1.17
N LYS A 63 -7.67 22.43 -1.38
CA LYS A 63 -8.95 22.40 -0.65
C LYS A 63 -9.72 21.10 -0.83
N ASP A 64 -9.60 20.46 -1.99
CA ASP A 64 -10.32 19.21 -2.28
C ASP A 64 -9.69 18.01 -1.58
N GLY A 65 -8.37 18.03 -1.35
CA GLY A 65 -7.65 16.96 -0.69
C GLY A 65 -7.82 15.56 -1.29
N ARG A 66 -8.19 15.49 -2.58
CA ARG A 66 -8.47 14.22 -3.26
C ARG A 66 -7.25 13.33 -3.30
N VAL A 67 -7.47 12.02 -3.25
CA VAL A 67 -6.42 11.04 -3.43
C VAL A 67 -5.90 11.09 -4.86
N ALA A 68 -4.61 11.34 -5.00
CA ALA A 68 -3.90 11.37 -6.27
C ALA A 68 -3.28 10.01 -6.62
N GLY A 69 -2.91 9.24 -5.59
CA GLY A 69 -2.34 7.92 -5.76
C GLY A 69 -2.29 7.17 -4.43
N HIS A 70 -2.24 5.86 -4.50
CA HIS A 70 -2.14 5.00 -3.34
C HIS A 70 -1.49 3.67 -3.70
N ARG A 71 -0.87 3.01 -2.72
CA ARG A 71 -0.28 1.70 -2.93
C ARG A 71 -0.09 0.93 -1.64
N TYR A 72 -0.43 -0.35 -1.67
CA TYR A 72 -0.02 -1.30 -0.65
C TYR A 72 1.39 -1.81 -0.96
N ILE A 73 2.27 -1.73 0.02
CA ILE A 73 3.66 -2.16 -0.10
C ILE A 73 3.95 -3.18 1.00
N ARG A 74 4.28 -4.38 0.59
CA ARG A 74 4.64 -5.43 1.54
C ARG A 74 5.93 -5.07 2.27
N ARG A 75 6.05 -5.55 3.48
CA ARG A 75 7.29 -5.45 4.28
C ARG A 75 8.53 -5.78 3.46
N GLY A 76 9.53 -4.95 3.55
CA GLY A 76 10.80 -5.11 2.85
C GLY A 76 10.76 -4.87 1.34
N SER A 77 9.60 -4.59 0.78
CA SER A 77 9.41 -4.30 -0.65
C SER A 77 9.43 -2.81 -0.95
N THR A 78 9.61 -2.48 -2.22
CA THR A 78 9.56 -1.12 -2.74
C THR A 78 8.40 -0.99 -3.72
N GLY A 79 7.67 0.11 -3.64
CA GLY A 79 6.60 0.45 -4.58
C GLY A 79 6.76 1.86 -5.09
N THR A 80 6.33 2.11 -6.34
CA THR A 80 6.36 3.43 -6.98
C THR A 80 4.95 3.83 -7.39
N ILE A 81 4.63 5.10 -7.21
CA ILE A 81 3.38 5.72 -7.61
C ILE A 81 3.74 6.88 -8.54
N GLN A 82 3.19 6.87 -9.75
CA GLN A 82 3.32 7.97 -10.71
C GLN A 82 2.25 9.03 -10.44
N LEU A 83 2.63 10.30 -10.55
CA LEU A 83 1.78 11.46 -10.29
C LEU A 83 1.99 12.52 -11.35
N ALA A 84 0.95 13.27 -11.68
CA ALA A 84 1.13 14.55 -12.37
C ALA A 84 2.01 15.47 -11.52
N ASN A 85 2.70 16.42 -12.15
CA ASN A 85 3.38 17.46 -11.40
C ASN A 85 2.38 18.27 -10.55
N GLY A 86 2.75 18.60 -9.32
CA GLY A 86 1.84 19.28 -8.40
C GLY A 86 2.35 19.27 -6.96
N THR A 87 1.51 19.73 -6.04
CA THR A 87 1.81 19.75 -4.61
C THR A 87 0.99 18.70 -3.90
N TYR A 88 1.67 17.86 -3.13
CA TYR A 88 1.09 16.68 -2.52
C TYR A 88 1.43 16.57 -1.04
N GLN A 89 0.53 15.89 -0.32
CA GLN A 89 0.73 15.41 1.05
C GLN A 89 0.81 13.88 1.00
N VAL A 90 1.90 13.32 1.49
CA VAL A 90 2.11 11.86 1.56
C VAL A 90 1.81 11.36 2.95
N PHE A 91 0.95 10.36 3.05
CA PHE A 91 0.58 9.66 4.28
C PHE A 91 1.04 8.22 4.21
N PHE A 92 1.45 7.70 5.36
CA PHE A 92 1.85 6.31 5.52
C PHE A 92 0.94 5.66 6.56
N TYR A 93 0.13 4.72 6.13
CA TYR A 93 -0.70 3.93 7.01
C TYR A 93 -0.07 2.55 7.18
N TYR A 94 0.31 2.19 8.39
CA TYR A 94 0.93 0.91 8.66
C TYR A 94 0.48 0.30 9.99
N GLY A 95 0.73 -0.98 10.11
CA GLY A 95 0.39 -1.77 11.29
C GLY A 95 0.66 -3.24 11.03
N THR A 96 0.10 -4.07 11.90
CA THR A 96 0.11 -5.53 11.80
C THR A 96 -1.30 -6.09 11.90
N ASP A 97 -1.46 -7.36 11.55
CA ASP A 97 -2.73 -8.10 11.61
C ASP A 97 -3.84 -7.42 10.81
N TRP A 98 -3.77 -7.57 9.50
CA TRP A 98 -4.80 -7.09 8.59
C TRP A 98 -6.12 -7.82 8.80
N SER A 99 -7.22 -7.09 8.86
CA SER A 99 -8.59 -7.62 8.85
C SER A 99 -9.46 -6.93 7.80
N SER A 100 -10.15 -7.71 6.99
CA SER A 100 -11.13 -7.21 6.03
C SER A 100 -12.41 -6.66 6.69
N GLN A 101 -12.59 -6.88 7.98
CA GLN A 101 -13.77 -6.45 8.76
C GLN A 101 -13.62 -5.04 9.34
N VAL A 102 -12.41 -4.48 9.33
CA VAL A 102 -12.19 -3.11 9.81
C VAL A 102 -12.95 -2.14 8.91
N ASN A 103 -13.78 -1.29 9.52
CA ASN A 103 -14.45 -0.19 8.83
C ASN A 103 -13.62 1.07 8.97
N MET A 104 -13.10 1.59 7.87
CA MET A 104 -12.30 2.81 7.84
C MET A 104 -13.12 4.08 7.64
N GLY A 105 -14.41 3.95 7.36
CA GLY A 105 -15.32 5.05 6.99
C GLY A 105 -15.49 5.16 5.48
N ASP A 106 -16.48 5.93 5.03
CA ASP A 106 -16.76 6.24 3.61
C ASP A 106 -16.81 5.02 2.67
N GLY A 107 -17.29 3.88 3.20
CA GLY A 107 -17.36 2.63 2.43
C GLY A 107 -16.03 1.89 2.31
N ILE A 108 -14.95 2.40 2.88
CA ILE A 108 -13.64 1.76 2.89
C ILE A 108 -13.60 0.64 3.93
N ARG A 109 -13.32 -0.57 3.49
CA ARG A 109 -13.20 -1.74 4.35
C ARG A 109 -11.83 -2.37 4.26
N GLY A 110 -11.42 -2.94 5.38
CA GLY A 110 -10.10 -3.53 5.57
C GLY A 110 -9.13 -2.58 6.25
N GLY A 111 -8.29 -3.09 7.10
CA GLY A 111 -7.30 -2.30 7.81
C GLY A 111 -6.45 -3.14 8.76
N PHE A 112 -5.40 -2.54 9.27
CA PHE A 112 -4.57 -3.12 10.31
C PHE A 112 -5.29 -3.02 11.67
N THR A 113 -5.11 -4.03 12.52
CA THR A 113 -5.78 -4.11 13.82
C THR A 113 -4.84 -3.88 14.99
N ARG A 114 -3.52 -3.95 14.79
CA ARG A 114 -2.50 -3.81 15.83
C ARG A 114 -1.38 -2.87 15.41
N ASN A 115 -0.84 -2.13 16.38
CA ASN A 115 0.27 -1.20 16.18
C ASN A 115 0.03 -0.20 15.04
N VAL A 116 -1.20 0.27 14.93
CA VAL A 116 -1.64 1.14 13.83
C VAL A 116 -1.08 2.54 14.00
N GLN A 117 -0.50 3.08 12.92
CA GLN A 117 0.09 4.40 12.86
C GLN A 117 -0.29 5.09 11.55
N TYR A 118 -0.34 6.42 11.58
CA TYR A 118 -0.73 7.28 10.44
C TYR A 118 0.25 8.45 10.25
N PRO A 119 1.57 8.24 10.16
CA PRO A 119 2.49 9.35 9.96
C PRO A 119 2.31 10.00 8.58
N LYS A 120 2.67 11.26 8.49
CA LYS A 120 2.70 12.02 7.25
C LYS A 120 4.00 12.82 7.13
N ASP A 121 4.40 13.12 5.91
CA ASP A 121 5.47 14.08 5.64
C ASP A 121 4.92 15.51 5.51
N ASN A 122 5.80 16.48 5.38
CA ASN A 122 5.41 17.83 4.98
C ASN A 122 4.87 17.81 3.53
N PRO A 123 4.02 18.77 3.15
CA PRO A 123 3.67 18.93 1.75
C PRO A 123 4.90 19.15 0.87
N GLU A 124 4.92 18.45 -0.27
CA GLU A 124 6.01 18.48 -1.23
C GLU A 124 5.52 18.97 -2.59
N ILE A 125 6.32 19.83 -3.22
CA ILE A 125 6.11 20.25 -4.60
C ILE A 125 6.93 19.33 -5.50
N LEU A 126 6.25 18.64 -6.40
CA LEU A 126 6.89 17.72 -7.36
C LEU A 126 6.78 18.28 -8.78
N ASN A 127 7.91 18.39 -9.46
CA ASN A 127 8.01 18.87 -10.83
C ASN A 127 9.05 18.07 -11.61
N ASN A 128 8.60 16.99 -12.21
CA ASN A 128 9.47 15.98 -12.86
C ASN A 128 10.50 15.37 -11.88
N ASP A 129 10.09 15.22 -10.64
CA ASP A 129 10.93 14.76 -9.54
C ASP A 129 10.62 13.31 -9.18
N ILE A 130 11.62 12.66 -8.59
CA ILE A 130 11.46 11.37 -7.92
C ILE A 130 11.66 11.59 -6.43
N LEU A 131 10.58 11.47 -5.67
CA LEU A 131 10.60 11.55 -4.21
C LEU A 131 10.71 10.15 -3.63
N THR A 132 11.77 9.89 -2.87
CA THR A 132 12.04 8.56 -2.32
C THR A 132 11.96 8.55 -0.81
N TYR A 133 11.18 7.60 -0.27
CA TYR A 133 11.09 7.32 1.16
C TYR A 133 11.64 5.92 1.46
N LYS A 134 12.54 5.86 2.41
CA LYS A 134 12.97 4.60 3.03
C LYS A 134 12.44 4.59 4.46
N LEU A 135 11.38 3.83 4.67
CA LEU A 135 10.74 3.76 5.97
C LEU A 135 11.49 2.78 6.88
N THR A 136 11.84 3.24 8.06
CA THR A 136 12.45 2.42 9.11
C THR A 136 11.66 2.62 10.40
N LEU A 137 11.20 1.52 11.00
CA LEU A 137 10.61 1.58 12.34
C LEU A 137 11.72 1.78 13.34
N GLN A 138 11.74 2.96 13.94
CA GLN A 138 12.59 3.20 15.10
C GLN A 138 11.92 2.59 16.33
N ARG A 139 12.73 2.15 17.30
CA ARG A 139 12.23 1.58 18.57
C ARG A 139 11.26 2.51 19.32
N ASN A 140 11.30 3.81 19.02
CA ASN A 140 10.47 4.84 19.64
C ASN A 140 9.36 5.38 18.72
N GLY A 141 9.08 4.70 17.59
CA GLY A 141 7.91 4.96 16.74
C GLY A 141 7.96 6.25 15.92
N ASN A 142 9.06 6.99 15.89
CA ASN A 142 9.13 8.25 15.17
C ASN A 142 9.98 8.12 13.89
N PHE A 143 9.32 8.16 12.75
CA PHE A 143 9.95 8.66 11.53
C PHE A 143 10.22 10.16 11.68
N ASN A 144 11.06 10.75 10.84
CA ASN A 144 11.12 12.20 10.63
C ASN A 144 9.86 12.73 9.94
N THR A 145 8.72 12.29 10.38
CA THR A 145 7.38 12.60 9.87
C THR A 145 6.55 13.20 10.99
N LYS A 146 5.49 13.90 10.61
CA LYS A 146 4.53 14.45 11.58
C LYS A 146 3.46 13.40 11.89
N PRO A 147 2.97 13.33 13.12
CA PRO A 147 1.82 12.49 13.44
C PRO A 147 0.58 13.01 12.70
N SER A 148 -0.28 12.10 12.36
CA SER A 148 -1.57 12.35 11.75
C SER A 148 -2.61 11.40 12.39
N ASN A 149 -3.85 11.50 12.01
CA ASN A 149 -4.91 10.64 12.52
C ASN A 149 -5.71 10.03 11.37
N LYS A 150 -6.57 9.06 11.70
CA LYS A 150 -7.37 8.33 10.74
C LYS A 150 -8.22 9.25 9.85
N ASN A 151 -8.86 10.28 10.42
CA ASN A 151 -9.76 11.17 9.69
C ASN A 151 -9.03 12.13 8.75
N GLU A 152 -7.73 12.28 8.91
CA GLU A 152 -6.89 13.07 8.02
C GLU A 152 -6.41 12.24 6.81
N VAL A 153 -6.27 10.94 7.01
CA VAL A 153 -5.78 10.00 5.99
C VAL A 153 -6.92 9.51 5.09
N PHE A 154 -8.09 9.20 5.68
CA PHE A 154 -9.24 8.55 5.02
C PHE A 154 -10.46 9.44 4.92
#